data_0d2acaa259837857c9e2f6811ab8e9ee
#
_entry.id   0d2acaa259837857c9e2f6811ab8e9ee
#
_cell.length_a   1.000
_cell.length_b   1.000
_cell.length_c   1.000
_cell.angle_alpha   90.00
_cell.angle_beta   90.00
_cell.angle_gamma   90.00
#
_symmetry.space_group_name_H-M   'P 1'
#
loop_
_entity.id
_entity.type
_entity.pdbx_description
1 polymer ?
#
loop_
_entity_poly.entity_id
_entity_poly.type
_entity_poly.pdbx_seq_one_letter_code
_entity_poly.pdbx_strand_id
1 'polypeptide(L)'
;TRLNGVVPKGWGYELIWASNDKYCGKIMVFEKEGAKFSMHFHREKDETWFVNTGKFKVRWIDTTNAQMHEKELVEGETWYNPPLQPHQLECLVAGSSITEVSTADSVEDNYRVFPGDSQNDSLAT
;
A
#
# COMPACT_ATOMS: atom_id res chain seq x y z
N THR A 1 8.35 -7.02 -23.30
CA THR A 1 7.35 -7.82 -22.59
C THR A 1 6.33 -6.92 -21.94
N ARG A 2 5.08 -7.20 -22.16
CA ARG A 2 3.99 -6.41 -21.56
C ARG A 2 3.75 -6.79 -20.12
N LEU A 3 3.39 -5.77 -19.32
CA LEU A 3 2.83 -6.01 -18.00
C LEU A 3 1.46 -6.68 -18.13
N ASN A 4 1.26 -7.77 -17.43
CA ASN A 4 -0.04 -8.46 -17.37
C ASN A 4 -0.51 -8.69 -15.92
N GLY A 5 0.20 -8.13 -14.96
CA GLY A 5 -0.10 -8.29 -13.54
C GLY A 5 -0.98 -7.19 -12.98
N VAL A 6 -2.07 -6.83 -13.68
CA VAL A 6 -3.00 -5.82 -13.21
C VAL A 6 -4.02 -6.45 -12.27
N VAL A 7 -4.10 -5.92 -11.04
CA VAL A 7 -5.05 -6.41 -10.03
C VAL A 7 -5.95 -5.25 -9.60
N PRO A 8 -7.25 -5.28 -9.92
CA PRO A 8 -8.17 -4.24 -9.47
C PRO A 8 -8.39 -4.29 -7.96
N LYS A 9 -8.54 -3.11 -7.36
CA LYS A 9 -8.78 -2.91 -5.94
C LYS A 9 -9.90 -1.88 -5.75
N GLY A 10 -10.51 -1.87 -4.57
CA GLY A 10 -11.53 -0.86 -4.25
C GLY A 10 -11.00 0.57 -4.27
N TRP A 11 -9.71 0.77 -4.06
CA TRP A 11 -9.05 2.08 -4.08
C TRP A 11 -8.42 2.44 -5.43
N GLY A 12 -8.34 1.52 -6.39
CA GLY A 12 -7.70 1.71 -7.67
C GLY A 12 -7.21 0.39 -8.24
N TYR A 13 -5.92 0.31 -8.52
CA TYR A 13 -5.34 -0.94 -9.02
C TYR A 13 -3.85 -1.07 -8.73
N GLU A 14 -3.36 -2.31 -8.77
CA GLU A 14 -1.93 -2.63 -8.67
C GLU A 14 -1.42 -3.10 -10.02
N LEU A 15 -0.22 -2.66 -10.38
CA LEU A 15 0.55 -3.18 -11.51
C LEU A 15 1.74 -3.94 -10.93
N ILE A 16 1.68 -5.26 -10.94
CA ILE A 16 2.76 -6.09 -10.41
C ILE A 16 3.75 -6.34 -11.55
N TRP A 17 4.91 -5.71 -11.49
CA TRP A 17 5.93 -5.80 -12.55
C TRP A 17 7.09 -6.74 -12.20
N ALA A 18 7.21 -7.17 -10.96
CA ALA A 18 8.20 -8.16 -10.53
C ALA A 18 7.63 -8.95 -9.35
N SER A 19 7.70 -10.27 -9.42
CA SER A 19 7.27 -11.12 -8.31
C SER A 19 7.93 -12.49 -8.43
N ASN A 20 8.67 -12.87 -7.41
CA ASN A 20 9.33 -14.16 -7.31
C ASN A 20 9.49 -14.53 -5.82
N ASP A 21 10.24 -15.58 -5.54
CA ASP A 21 10.43 -16.10 -4.19
C ASP A 21 11.31 -15.21 -3.29
N LYS A 22 11.89 -14.14 -3.83
CA LYS A 22 12.80 -13.25 -3.09
C LYS A 22 12.27 -11.84 -2.94
N TYR A 23 11.64 -11.28 -3.98
CA TYR A 23 11.20 -9.89 -3.98
C TYR A 23 9.94 -9.67 -4.81
N CYS A 24 9.30 -8.53 -4.56
CA CYS A 24 8.13 -8.07 -5.30
C CYS A 24 8.30 -6.59 -5.63
N GLY A 25 7.91 -6.21 -6.84
CA GLY A 25 7.84 -4.82 -7.27
C GLY A 25 6.48 -4.55 -7.87
N LYS A 26 5.83 -3.48 -7.43
CA LYS A 26 4.52 -3.10 -7.95
C LYS A 26 4.33 -1.58 -7.93
N ILE A 27 3.41 -1.13 -8.78
CA ILE A 27 2.95 0.25 -8.79
C ILE A 27 1.49 0.22 -8.35
N MET A 28 1.14 1.05 -7.37
CA MET A 28 -0.23 1.21 -6.91
C MET A 28 -0.75 2.55 -7.42
N VAL A 29 -1.89 2.52 -8.12
CA VAL A 29 -2.54 3.71 -8.66
C VAL A 29 -3.87 3.91 -7.94
N PHE A 30 -4.03 5.10 -7.36
CA PHE A 30 -5.23 5.46 -6.60
C PHE A 30 -6.07 6.43 -7.43
N GLU A 31 -7.26 6.01 -7.80
CA GLU A 31 -8.06 6.72 -8.79
C GLU A 31 -8.83 7.91 -8.25
N LYS A 32 -9.11 7.94 -6.94
CA LYS A 32 -9.94 8.98 -6.32
C LYS A 32 -9.27 9.58 -5.10
N GLU A 33 -9.53 10.87 -4.87
CA GLU A 33 -9.20 11.51 -3.60
C GLU A 33 -9.93 10.80 -2.46
N GLY A 34 -9.21 10.50 -1.38
CA GLY A 34 -9.75 9.77 -0.23
C GLY A 34 -9.66 8.25 -0.35
N ALA A 35 -9.32 7.72 -1.53
CA ALA A 35 -9.15 6.28 -1.71
C ALA A 35 -8.03 5.76 -0.80
N LYS A 36 -8.26 4.63 -0.15
CA LYS A 36 -7.30 4.06 0.81
C LYS A 36 -7.43 2.55 0.91
N PHE A 37 -6.31 1.88 1.16
CA PHE A 37 -6.36 0.47 1.54
C PHE A 37 -6.50 0.32 3.05
N SER A 38 -6.64 -0.93 3.51
CA SER A 38 -6.84 -1.22 4.93
C SER A 38 -5.63 -0.83 5.77
N MET A 39 -5.87 -0.55 7.05
CA MET A 39 -4.79 -0.55 8.04
C MET A 39 -4.42 -2.00 8.29
N HIS A 40 -3.21 -2.40 7.90
CA HIS A 40 -2.75 -3.78 8.01
C HIS A 40 -1.25 -3.84 8.29
N PHE A 41 -0.79 -5.01 8.69
CA PHE A 41 0.63 -5.28 8.85
C PHE A 41 0.99 -6.63 8.26
N HIS A 42 2.28 -6.80 8.02
CA HIS A 42 2.88 -8.06 7.59
C HIS A 42 3.85 -8.52 8.66
N ARG A 43 3.94 -9.81 8.88
CA ARG A 43 4.89 -10.35 9.86
C ARG A 43 6.29 -10.50 9.28
N GLU A 44 6.39 -10.81 8.01
CA GLU A 44 7.66 -11.11 7.34
C GLU A 44 8.02 -10.09 6.26
N LYS A 45 7.01 -9.57 5.56
CA LYS A 45 7.23 -8.66 4.44
C LYS A 45 7.84 -7.34 4.90
N ASP A 46 8.93 -6.99 4.24
CA ASP A 46 9.69 -5.76 4.44
C ASP A 46 9.53 -4.93 3.16
N GLU A 47 9.05 -3.68 3.28
CA GLU A 47 8.68 -2.92 2.08
C GLU A 47 9.04 -1.44 2.18
N THR A 48 9.34 -0.85 1.02
CA THR A 48 9.58 0.58 0.89
C THR A 48 8.75 1.12 -0.26
N TRP A 49 8.16 2.29 -0.06
CA TRP A 49 7.40 3.02 -1.07
C TRP A 49 8.20 4.20 -1.61
N PHE A 50 7.96 4.51 -2.89
CA PHE A 50 8.44 5.71 -3.56
C PHE A 50 7.24 6.38 -4.24
N VAL A 51 6.95 7.64 -3.90
CA VAL A 51 5.84 8.37 -4.51
C VAL A 51 6.23 8.82 -5.92
N ASN A 52 5.58 8.24 -6.92
CA ASN A 52 5.83 8.57 -8.33
C ASN A 52 5.18 9.90 -8.73
N THR A 53 3.90 10.06 -8.37
CA THR A 53 3.11 11.24 -8.70
C THR A 53 2.11 11.52 -7.59
N GLY A 54 1.73 12.79 -7.45
CA GLY A 54 0.65 13.18 -6.58
C GLY A 54 1.01 13.28 -5.12
N LYS A 55 0.08 12.95 -4.26
CA LYS A 55 0.19 13.18 -2.83
C LYS A 55 -0.58 12.14 -2.05
N PHE A 56 0.02 11.65 -0.97
CA PHE A 56 -0.57 10.64 -0.10
C PHE A 56 -0.48 11.07 1.36
N LYS A 57 -1.31 10.44 2.19
CA LYS A 57 -1.17 10.46 3.63
C LYS A 57 -0.89 9.02 4.07
N VAL A 58 0.23 8.79 4.75
CA VAL A 58 0.50 7.52 5.40
C VAL A 58 0.09 7.63 6.87
N ARG A 59 -0.60 6.58 7.35
CA ARG A 59 -0.87 6.40 8.78
C ARG A 59 -0.18 5.12 9.23
N TRP A 60 0.37 5.15 10.42
CA TRP A 60 0.98 3.96 11.01
C TRP A 60 0.74 3.92 12.50
N ILE A 61 0.83 2.74 13.06
CA ILE A 61 0.66 2.52 14.50
C ILE A 61 2.02 2.17 15.10
N ASP A 62 2.45 2.97 16.06
CA ASP A 62 3.64 2.67 16.86
C ASP A 62 3.30 1.51 17.79
N THR A 63 3.93 0.36 17.58
CA THR A 63 3.60 -0.86 18.33
C THR A 63 4.15 -0.86 19.77
N THR A 64 4.97 0.11 20.13
CA THR A 64 5.46 0.23 21.51
C THR A 64 4.46 0.90 22.44
N ASN A 65 3.55 1.73 21.90
CA ASN A 65 2.57 2.49 22.70
C ASN A 65 1.16 2.48 22.10
N ALA A 66 0.95 1.78 20.97
CA ALA A 66 -0.32 1.69 20.25
C ALA A 66 -0.88 3.03 19.76
N GLN A 67 -0.05 4.05 19.63
CA GLN A 67 -0.47 5.35 19.11
C GLN A 67 -0.41 5.39 17.60
N MET A 68 -1.43 6.00 16.99
CA MET A 68 -1.47 6.21 15.55
C MET A 68 -0.83 7.55 15.21
N HIS A 69 0.01 7.54 14.17
CA HIS A 69 0.64 8.72 13.62
C HIS A 69 0.26 8.87 12.15
N GLU A 70 0.45 10.06 11.60
CA GLU A 70 0.24 10.29 10.18
C GLU A 70 1.26 11.30 9.63
N LYS A 71 1.53 11.18 8.33
CA LYS A 71 2.44 12.07 7.62
C LYS A 71 2.01 12.16 6.16
N GLU A 72 2.11 13.34 5.57
CA GLU A 72 1.93 13.52 4.13
C GLU A 72 3.21 13.17 3.38
N LEU A 73 3.03 12.49 2.24
CA LEU A 73 4.11 12.13 1.32
C LEU A 73 3.81 12.75 -0.03
N VAL A 74 4.80 13.42 -0.61
CA VAL A 74 4.69 14.05 -1.93
C VAL A 74 5.64 13.39 -2.93
N GLU A 75 5.46 13.72 -4.21
CA GLU A 75 6.26 13.20 -5.30
C GLU A 75 7.76 13.22 -4.97
N GLY A 76 8.42 12.08 -5.18
CA GLY A 76 9.86 11.90 -4.94
C GLY A 76 10.23 11.47 -3.54
N GLU A 77 9.27 11.44 -2.60
CA GLU A 77 9.54 10.99 -1.24
C GLU A 77 9.40 9.47 -1.09
N THR A 78 10.12 8.92 -0.11
CA THR A 78 10.08 7.50 0.21
C THR A 78 9.53 7.28 1.62
N TRP A 79 9.01 6.09 1.84
CA TRP A 79 8.50 5.66 3.14
C TRP A 79 8.80 4.18 3.35
N TYR A 80 9.36 3.85 4.51
CA TYR A 80 9.68 2.48 4.88
C TYR A 80 8.65 1.91 5.85
N ASN A 81 8.11 0.73 5.53
CA ASN A 81 7.24 -0.04 6.41
C ASN A 81 7.98 -1.29 6.88
N PRO A 82 8.49 -1.29 8.12
CA PRO A 82 9.10 -2.49 8.67
C PRO A 82 8.07 -3.58 8.94
N PRO A 83 8.49 -4.85 9.01
CA PRO A 83 7.60 -5.92 9.47
C PRO A 83 6.95 -5.58 10.81
N LEU A 84 5.72 -6.04 11.00
CA LEU A 84 4.92 -5.90 12.23
C LEU A 84 4.36 -4.51 12.49
N GLN A 85 4.75 -3.48 11.75
CA GLN A 85 4.18 -2.15 11.93
C GLN A 85 2.92 -1.99 11.07
N PRO A 86 1.75 -1.78 11.67
CA PRO A 86 0.53 -1.49 10.91
C PRO A 86 0.65 -0.18 10.14
N HIS A 87 0.18 -0.19 8.90
CA HIS A 87 0.23 0.99 8.02
C HIS A 87 -0.98 1.05 7.12
N GLN A 88 -1.33 2.27 6.71
CA GLN A 88 -2.41 2.56 5.77
C GLN A 88 -2.02 3.75 4.92
N LEU A 89 -2.36 3.69 3.64
CA LEU A 89 -2.09 4.78 2.71
C LEU A 89 -3.42 5.33 2.18
N GLU A 90 -3.56 6.64 2.21
CA GLU A 90 -4.71 7.36 1.67
C GLU A 90 -4.26 8.30 0.57
N CYS A 91 -4.97 8.30 -0.54
CA CYS A 91 -4.75 9.20 -1.67
C CYS A 91 -5.31 10.58 -1.37
N LEU A 92 -4.49 11.62 -1.54
CA LEU A 92 -4.93 13.00 -1.34
C LEU A 92 -5.20 13.74 -2.64
N VAL A 93 -4.65 13.26 -3.76
CA VAL A 93 -4.86 13.83 -5.10
C VAL A 93 -5.22 12.69 -6.06
N ALA A 94 -6.40 12.74 -6.65
CA ALA A 94 -6.86 11.70 -7.59
C ALA A 94 -5.81 11.40 -8.66
N GLY A 95 -5.59 10.11 -8.94
CA GLY A 95 -4.59 9.66 -9.90
C GLY A 95 -3.17 9.55 -9.36
N SER A 96 -2.97 9.72 -8.07
CA SER A 96 -1.65 9.55 -7.44
C SER A 96 -1.17 8.11 -7.55
N SER A 97 0.14 7.95 -7.73
CA SER A 97 0.74 6.62 -7.84
C SER A 97 1.99 6.49 -7.00
N ILE A 98 2.22 5.27 -6.52
CA ILE A 98 3.33 4.95 -5.64
C ILE A 98 3.92 3.60 -6.05
N THR A 99 5.26 3.51 -6.07
CA THR A 99 5.96 2.26 -6.34
C THR A 99 6.31 1.59 -5.03
N GLU A 100 6.04 0.30 -4.95
CA GLU A 100 6.46 -0.52 -3.82
C GLU A 100 7.54 -1.50 -4.27
N VAL A 101 8.61 -1.59 -3.51
CA VAL A 101 9.56 -2.71 -3.58
C VAL A 101 9.54 -3.41 -2.23
N SER A 102 9.50 -4.73 -2.25
CA SER A 102 9.39 -5.50 -1.02
C SER A 102 10.07 -6.85 -1.15
N THR A 103 10.21 -7.54 -0.04
CA THR A 103 10.47 -8.97 -0.03
C THR A 103 9.28 -9.70 -0.66
N ALA A 104 9.40 -11.02 -0.83
CA ALA A 104 8.36 -11.80 -1.51
C ALA A 104 6.96 -11.53 -0.95
N ASP A 105 6.02 -11.33 -1.85
CA ASP A 105 4.61 -11.09 -1.50
C ASP A 105 3.93 -12.40 -1.12
N SER A 106 3.03 -12.33 -0.13
CA SER A 106 2.25 -13.48 0.32
C SER A 106 0.89 -12.99 0.80
N VAL A 107 -0.17 -13.54 0.20
CA VAL A 107 -1.55 -13.22 0.60
C VAL A 107 -1.80 -13.61 2.06
N GLU A 108 -1.16 -14.67 2.53
CA GLU A 108 -1.31 -15.17 3.90
C GLU A 108 -0.63 -14.26 4.93
N ASP A 109 0.42 -13.56 4.53
CA ASP A 109 1.16 -12.63 5.41
C ASP A 109 0.52 -11.24 5.37
N ASN A 110 -0.77 -11.17 5.68
CA ASN A 110 -1.53 -9.92 5.71
C ASN A 110 -2.53 -9.96 6.86
N TYR A 111 -2.34 -9.09 7.85
CA TYR A 111 -3.14 -9.04 9.07
C TYR A 111 -3.82 -7.68 9.16
N ARG A 112 -5.14 -7.68 9.00
CA ARG A 112 -5.93 -6.44 8.94
C ARG A 112 -6.33 -5.97 10.33
N VAL A 113 -6.07 -4.66 10.58
CA VAL A 113 -6.47 -4.00 11.82
C VAL A 113 -7.85 -3.39 11.66
N PHE A 114 -8.07 -2.63 10.57
CA PHE A 114 -9.39 -2.13 10.20
C PHE A 114 -9.49 -1.95 8.68
N PRO A 115 -10.74 -1.94 8.14
CA PRO A 115 -10.96 -2.00 6.70
C PRO A 115 -10.56 -0.72 5.95
N GLY A 116 -10.26 -0.89 4.66
CA GLY A 116 -10.15 0.17 3.67
C GLY A 116 -11.21 -0.01 2.60
N ASP A 117 -11.00 0.62 1.44
CA ASP A 117 -12.01 0.64 0.36
C ASP A 117 -12.28 -0.74 -0.24
N SER A 118 -11.26 -1.61 -0.32
CA SER A 118 -11.46 -2.97 -0.84
C SER A 118 -12.40 -3.81 0.02
N GLN A 119 -12.46 -3.57 1.33
CA GLN A 119 -13.33 -4.27 2.25
C GLN A 119 -14.72 -3.64 2.33
N ASN A 120 -14.84 -2.37 2.00
CA ASN A 120 -16.10 -1.62 2.02
C ASN A 120 -16.81 -1.63 0.67
N ASP A 121 -16.10 -1.98 -0.40
CA ASP A 121 -16.62 -2.06 -1.76
C ASP A 121 -17.16 -3.46 -2.02
N SER A 122 -18.46 -3.57 -2.25
CA SER A 122 -19.12 -4.86 -2.53
C SER A 122 -18.59 -5.55 -3.79
N LEU A 123 -17.98 -4.81 -4.71
CA LEU A 123 -17.41 -5.36 -5.93
C LEU A 123 -16.02 -5.97 -5.71
N ALA A 124 -15.36 -5.65 -4.62
CA ALA A 124 -14.02 -6.09 -4.30
C ALA A 124 -13.98 -7.34 -3.39
N THR A 125 -15.13 -7.85 -3.03
CA THR A 125 -15.23 -9.03 -2.15
C THR A 125 -15.21 -10.35 -2.91
#